data_d0b66143e1c412c945dccefdcf41b289
#
_entry.id   d0b66143e1c412c945dccefdcf41b289
#
_cell.length_a   1.000
_cell.length_b   1.000
_cell.length_c   1.000
_cell.angle_alpha   90.00
_cell.angle_beta   90.00
_cell.angle_gamma   90.00
#
_symmetry.space_group_name_H-M   'P 1'
#
loop_
_entity.id
_entity.type
_entity.pdbx_description
1 polymer ?
#
loop_
_entity_poly.entity_id
_entity_poly.type
_entity_poly.pdbx_seq_one_letter_code
_entity_poly.pdbx_strand_id
1 'polypeptide(L)'
;MASSKSMDFPSARKSSYAAQVQQMQANENLENNQIFLPLPGPAGPQGEPGKQGPEGPPGPRGEQGPKGKDGVSSVSSSGQQSGWASYHSDQGKEIRLGAAYGVDGWVDVSLSNQKTSDETFIPKGCTSLWNQNSRRLNFLGLNVGAQVFVTYNFELTTFQTGTELWARTYSSKSKQNICQFLGSFKYQTSYPMSITQQVFIEDKWSWSEGAIPQFRTDHESSIILNSIYVGVV
;
A
#
# COMPACT_ATOMS: atom_id res chain seq x y z
N MET A 1 -4.40 -23.34 -57.31
CA MET A 1 -5.68 -22.61 -57.28
C MET A 1 -6.31 -22.72 -55.89
N ALA A 2 -6.12 -21.73 -55.06
CA ALA A 2 -6.72 -21.68 -53.72
C ALA A 2 -7.68 -20.51 -53.68
N SER A 3 -8.96 -20.84 -53.46
CA SER A 3 -10.10 -19.91 -53.43
C SER A 3 -10.09 -19.15 -52.11
N SER A 4 -10.04 -17.82 -52.16
CA SER A 4 -10.22 -16.92 -51.03
C SER A 4 -11.71 -16.82 -50.72
N LYS A 5 -12.12 -17.29 -49.56
CA LYS A 5 -13.45 -17.08 -48.99
C LYS A 5 -13.48 -15.71 -48.28
N SER A 6 -14.24 -14.78 -48.87
CA SER A 6 -14.61 -13.51 -48.25
C SER A 6 -15.59 -13.76 -47.12
N MET A 7 -15.27 -13.24 -45.91
CA MET A 7 -16.21 -13.23 -44.81
C MET A 7 -17.09 -11.97 -44.89
N ASP A 8 -18.37 -12.20 -45.18
CA ASP A 8 -19.40 -11.18 -45.05
C ASP A 8 -19.77 -10.94 -43.59
N PHE A 9 -19.61 -9.70 -43.14
CA PHE A 9 -20.10 -9.28 -41.82
C PHE A 9 -21.57 -8.84 -41.94
N PRO A 10 -22.46 -9.29 -41.07
CA PRO A 10 -23.88 -8.95 -41.16
C PRO A 10 -24.14 -7.46 -40.88
N SER A 11 -24.87 -6.83 -41.79
CA SER A 11 -25.25 -5.40 -41.80
C SER A 11 -26.26 -4.96 -40.72
N ALA A 12 -26.61 -5.85 -39.78
CA ALA A 12 -27.63 -5.60 -38.76
C ALA A 12 -27.26 -4.63 -37.63
N ARG A 13 -25.96 -4.30 -37.42
CA ARG A 13 -25.57 -3.38 -36.35
C ARG A 13 -25.63 -1.90 -36.69
N LYS A 14 -25.69 -1.52 -37.95
CA LYS A 14 -25.79 -0.09 -38.38
C LYS A 14 -27.20 0.49 -38.25
N SER A 15 -28.23 -0.34 -38.27
CA SER A 15 -29.63 0.09 -38.18
C SER A 15 -30.04 0.50 -36.75
N SER A 16 -29.46 -0.12 -35.73
CA SER A 16 -29.87 0.17 -34.34
C SER A 16 -29.31 1.52 -33.82
N TYR A 17 -28.12 1.90 -34.28
CA TYR A 17 -27.49 3.17 -33.86
C TYR A 17 -28.19 4.39 -34.46
N ALA A 18 -28.59 4.31 -35.73
CA ALA A 18 -29.35 5.38 -36.42
C ALA A 18 -30.74 5.59 -35.80
N ALA A 19 -31.39 4.50 -35.36
CA ALA A 19 -32.69 4.59 -34.67
C ALA A 19 -32.57 5.21 -33.25
N GLN A 20 -31.49 4.94 -32.53
CA GLN A 20 -31.23 5.57 -31.24
C GLN A 20 -30.93 7.07 -31.36
N VAL A 21 -30.17 7.48 -32.35
CA VAL A 21 -29.88 8.90 -32.59
C VAL A 21 -31.14 9.67 -32.97
N GLN A 22 -32.03 9.10 -33.80
CA GLN A 22 -33.32 9.70 -34.10
C GLN A 22 -34.24 9.82 -32.90
N GLN A 23 -34.21 8.86 -31.99
CA GLN A 23 -35.01 8.90 -30.75
C GLN A 23 -34.49 9.97 -29.77
N MET A 24 -33.18 10.18 -29.69
CA MET A 24 -32.57 11.26 -28.88
C MET A 24 -32.95 12.65 -29.47
N GLN A 25 -32.88 12.82 -30.77
CA GLN A 25 -33.28 14.09 -31.43
C GLN A 25 -34.78 14.39 -31.33
N ALA A 26 -35.63 13.36 -31.28
CA ALA A 26 -37.07 13.54 -31.08
C ALA A 26 -37.40 13.98 -29.66
N ASN A 27 -36.65 13.48 -28.66
CA ASN A 27 -36.80 13.88 -27.25
C ASN A 27 -36.33 15.33 -27.00
N GLU A 28 -35.23 15.79 -27.63
CA GLU A 28 -34.76 17.18 -27.54
C GLU A 28 -35.79 18.18 -28.12
N ASN A 29 -36.54 17.78 -29.15
CA ASN A 29 -37.59 18.65 -29.73
C ASN A 29 -38.89 18.71 -28.91
N LEU A 30 -39.13 17.78 -27.99
CA LEU A 30 -40.26 17.79 -27.09
C LEU A 30 -40.03 18.68 -25.84
N GLU A 31 -38.79 18.89 -25.43
CA GLU A 31 -38.47 19.75 -24.31
C GLU A 31 -38.46 21.26 -24.64
N ASN A 32 -38.41 21.64 -25.91
CA ASN A 32 -38.36 23.04 -26.34
C ASN A 32 -39.71 23.68 -26.60
N ASN A 33 -40.84 22.97 -26.45
CA ASN A 33 -42.16 23.53 -26.69
C ASN A 33 -42.86 23.91 -25.38
N GLN A 34 -42.20 24.75 -24.58
CA GLN A 34 -42.83 25.35 -23.38
C GLN A 34 -43.72 26.53 -23.83
N ILE A 35 -45.04 26.35 -23.71
CA ILE A 35 -46.02 27.39 -23.81
C ILE A 35 -45.80 28.36 -22.65
N PHE A 36 -45.31 29.56 -22.92
CA PHE A 36 -45.25 30.64 -21.93
C PHE A 36 -46.65 31.10 -21.57
N LEU A 37 -47.13 30.64 -20.43
CA LEU A 37 -48.28 31.30 -19.76
C LEU A 37 -47.74 32.52 -18.99
N PRO A 38 -48.38 33.70 -19.10
CA PRO A 38 -47.96 34.86 -18.34
C PRO A 38 -48.11 34.58 -16.81
N LEU A 39 -47.00 34.58 -16.12
CA LEU A 39 -46.98 34.45 -14.66
C LEU A 39 -47.55 35.70 -14.02
N PRO A 40 -48.33 35.57 -12.94
CA PRO A 40 -48.71 36.69 -12.11
C PRO A 40 -47.46 37.45 -11.64
N GLY A 41 -47.54 38.79 -11.55
CA GLY A 41 -46.46 39.62 -11.09
C GLY A 41 -45.93 39.18 -9.75
N PRO A 42 -44.63 39.41 -9.46
CA PRO A 42 -44.01 39.02 -8.19
C PRO A 42 -44.72 39.69 -7.03
N ALA A 43 -44.95 38.92 -5.98
CA ALA A 43 -45.41 39.45 -4.67
C ALA A 43 -44.41 40.52 -4.18
N GLY A 44 -44.95 41.59 -3.58
CA GLY A 44 -44.12 42.66 -3.05
C GLY A 44 -43.05 42.13 -2.09
N PRO A 45 -41.91 42.81 -1.94
CA PRO A 45 -40.84 42.40 -1.08
C PRO A 45 -41.31 42.25 0.37
N GLN A 46 -40.95 41.19 1.01
CA GLN A 46 -41.18 40.96 2.44
C GLN A 46 -40.44 42.04 3.23
N GLY A 47 -41.10 42.61 4.24
CA GLY A 47 -40.46 43.57 5.12
C GLY A 47 -39.18 43.05 5.75
N GLU A 48 -38.24 43.94 5.97
CA GLU A 48 -36.93 43.58 6.55
C GLU A 48 -37.09 42.85 7.90
N PRO A 49 -36.34 41.80 8.15
CA PRO A 49 -36.29 41.15 9.45
C PRO A 49 -35.87 42.16 10.54
N GLY A 50 -36.53 42.14 11.69
CA GLY A 50 -36.09 42.91 12.84
C GLY A 50 -34.62 42.67 13.18
N LYS A 51 -33.92 43.70 13.64
CA LYS A 51 -32.51 43.61 14.04
C LYS A 51 -32.34 42.52 15.07
N GLN A 52 -31.37 41.66 14.83
CA GLN A 52 -30.98 40.58 15.75
C GLN A 52 -30.54 41.19 17.06
N GLY A 53 -31.04 40.66 18.18
CA GLY A 53 -30.62 41.09 19.51
C GLY A 53 -29.12 40.88 19.73
N PRO A 54 -28.51 41.63 20.64
CA PRO A 54 -27.09 41.47 20.96
C PRO A 54 -26.80 40.05 21.41
N GLU A 55 -25.67 39.52 20.92
CA GLU A 55 -25.16 38.19 21.28
C GLU A 55 -24.95 38.12 22.81
N GLY A 56 -25.42 37.08 23.45
CA GLY A 56 -25.21 36.84 24.87
C GLY A 56 -23.72 36.69 25.19
N PRO A 57 -23.29 37.00 26.39
CA PRO A 57 -21.90 36.82 26.81
C PRO A 57 -21.46 35.37 26.64
N PRO A 58 -20.18 35.14 26.23
CA PRO A 58 -19.64 33.78 26.11
C PRO A 58 -19.83 33.02 27.42
N GLY A 59 -20.26 31.78 27.34
CA GLY A 59 -20.35 30.89 28.49
C GLY A 59 -18.98 30.72 29.18
N PRO A 60 -18.95 30.44 30.47
CA PRO A 60 -17.70 30.16 31.18
C PRO A 60 -16.96 29.02 30.51
N ARG A 61 -15.64 29.15 30.40
CA ARG A 61 -14.78 28.13 29.89
C ARG A 61 -14.98 26.82 30.67
N GLY A 62 -15.27 25.73 29.99
CA GLY A 62 -15.40 24.41 30.63
C GLY A 62 -14.18 24.09 31.48
N GLU A 63 -14.35 23.37 32.56
CA GLU A 63 -13.27 22.93 33.43
C GLU A 63 -12.30 22.09 32.63
N GLN A 64 -11.01 22.21 32.92
CA GLN A 64 -9.95 21.40 32.29
C GLN A 64 -10.24 19.94 32.63
N GLY A 65 -10.30 19.09 31.59
CA GLY A 65 -10.50 17.65 31.76
C GLY A 65 -9.49 17.09 32.76
N PRO A 66 -9.84 16.04 33.48
CA PRO A 66 -8.90 15.38 34.39
C PRO A 66 -7.63 14.99 33.66
N LYS A 67 -6.49 15.17 34.31
CA LYS A 67 -5.18 14.72 33.79
C LYS A 67 -5.32 13.29 33.29
N GLY A 68 -4.94 13.01 32.04
CA GLY A 68 -4.90 11.65 31.54
C GLY A 68 -4.17 10.77 32.53
N LYS A 69 -4.68 9.57 32.79
CA LYS A 69 -3.99 8.58 33.61
C LYS A 69 -2.57 8.46 33.05
N ASP A 70 -1.57 8.56 33.93
CA ASP A 70 -0.19 8.29 33.54
C ASP A 70 -0.20 6.96 32.81
N GLY A 71 0.34 6.96 31.58
CA GLY A 71 0.34 5.75 30.76
C GLY A 71 0.90 4.64 31.63
N VAL A 72 0.10 3.65 31.96
CA VAL A 72 0.60 2.43 32.58
C VAL A 72 1.64 1.96 31.59
N SER A 73 2.91 2.11 31.94
CA SER A 73 3.95 1.31 31.33
C SER A 73 3.39 -0.10 31.39
N SER A 74 2.99 -0.64 30.25
CA SER A 74 2.42 -1.98 30.20
C SER A 74 3.43 -2.85 30.96
N VAL A 75 3.04 -3.23 32.17
CA VAL A 75 3.82 -4.19 32.96
C VAL A 75 3.87 -5.36 32.01
N SER A 76 5.01 -5.56 31.39
CA SER A 76 5.27 -6.70 30.54
C SER A 76 4.92 -7.92 31.38
N SER A 77 3.75 -8.49 31.04
CA SER A 77 3.41 -9.84 31.46
C SER A 77 4.65 -10.67 31.15
N SER A 78 5.24 -11.25 32.16
CA SER A 78 6.47 -11.99 32.14
C SER A 78 6.63 -12.83 30.87
N GLY A 79 7.43 -12.34 29.91
CA GLY A 79 7.76 -13.07 28.69
C GLY A 79 7.57 -12.33 27.35
N GLN A 80 6.82 -11.26 27.28
CA GLN A 80 6.63 -10.53 26.03
C GLN A 80 7.86 -9.66 25.75
N GLN A 81 8.52 -9.92 24.63
CA GLN A 81 9.64 -9.12 24.16
C GLN A 81 9.07 -8.01 23.26
N SER A 82 9.49 -6.79 23.51
CA SER A 82 9.20 -5.67 22.62
C SER A 82 10.48 -4.90 22.33
N GLY A 83 10.50 -4.27 21.18
CA GLY A 83 11.64 -3.47 20.78
C GLY A 83 11.66 -3.22 19.28
N TRP A 84 12.69 -2.56 18.80
CA TRP A 84 12.85 -2.28 17.37
C TRP A 84 14.32 -2.08 17.00
N ALA A 85 14.59 -2.21 15.71
CA ALA A 85 15.86 -1.87 15.10
C ALA A 85 15.66 -1.33 13.68
N SER A 86 16.59 -0.52 13.22
CA SER A 86 16.61 -0.04 11.83
C SER A 86 17.98 -0.22 11.20
N TYR A 87 17.98 -0.53 9.91
CA TYR A 87 19.16 -0.80 9.12
C TYR A 87 19.09 -0.05 7.80
N HIS A 88 20.15 0.66 7.45
CA HIS A 88 20.18 1.51 6.26
C HIS A 88 21.35 1.15 5.34
N SER A 89 21.12 1.19 4.04
CA SER A 89 22.17 1.11 3.02
C SER A 89 22.69 2.50 2.71
N ASP A 90 23.98 2.63 2.54
CA ASP A 90 24.59 3.91 2.12
C ASP A 90 24.41 4.18 0.62
N GLN A 91 24.60 3.12 -0.16
CA GLN A 91 24.34 3.13 -1.59
C GLN A 91 23.64 1.82 -1.92
N GLY A 92 22.34 1.88 -2.12
CA GLY A 92 21.56 0.70 -2.48
C GLY A 92 22.11 0.07 -3.77
N LYS A 93 22.32 -1.24 -3.75
CA LYS A 93 22.65 -1.98 -4.97
C LYS A 93 21.38 -2.22 -5.77
N GLU A 94 21.41 -1.86 -7.03
CA GLU A 94 20.36 -2.23 -7.97
C GLU A 94 20.33 -3.75 -8.18
N ILE A 95 19.18 -4.36 -8.01
CA ILE A 95 18.93 -5.78 -8.18
C ILE A 95 17.86 -5.95 -9.26
N ARG A 96 18.13 -6.76 -10.26
CA ARG A 96 17.18 -7.06 -11.34
C ARG A 96 16.09 -8.02 -10.87
N LEU A 97 14.86 -7.71 -11.27
CA LEU A 97 13.67 -8.52 -11.06
C LEU A 97 13.05 -8.90 -12.40
N GLY A 98 12.20 -9.92 -12.39
CA GLY A 98 11.48 -10.43 -13.55
C GLY A 98 11.45 -11.95 -13.56
N ALA A 99 10.64 -12.54 -14.41
CA ALA A 99 10.44 -13.99 -14.48
C ALA A 99 11.72 -14.79 -14.76
N ALA A 100 12.73 -14.16 -15.38
CA ALA A 100 14.02 -14.79 -15.70
C ALA A 100 15.02 -14.80 -14.53
N TYR A 101 14.73 -14.11 -13.43
CA TYR A 101 15.63 -13.95 -12.29
C TYR A 101 15.17 -14.75 -11.08
N GLY A 102 16.12 -15.18 -10.26
CA GLY A 102 15.83 -15.90 -9.01
C GLY A 102 15.27 -17.31 -9.22
N VAL A 103 14.54 -17.79 -8.21
CA VAL A 103 13.85 -19.08 -8.25
C VAL A 103 12.35 -18.80 -8.38
N ASP A 104 11.71 -19.32 -9.41
CA ASP A 104 10.29 -19.06 -9.73
C ASP A 104 9.97 -17.56 -9.83
N GLY A 105 10.93 -16.76 -10.30
CA GLY A 105 10.82 -15.31 -10.39
C GLY A 105 11.01 -14.56 -9.06
N TRP A 106 11.22 -15.25 -7.94
CA TRP A 106 11.52 -14.65 -6.65
C TRP A 106 13.01 -14.38 -6.49
N VAL A 107 13.36 -13.15 -6.23
CA VAL A 107 14.75 -12.68 -6.10
C VAL A 107 15.01 -12.25 -4.66
N ASP A 108 16.11 -12.73 -4.07
CA ASP A 108 16.57 -12.28 -2.76
C ASP A 108 17.04 -10.83 -2.84
N VAL A 109 16.45 -9.97 -2.03
CA VAL A 109 16.80 -8.56 -1.96
C VAL A 109 17.35 -8.25 -0.58
N SER A 110 18.54 -7.72 -0.53
CA SER A 110 19.24 -7.44 0.71
C SER A 110 19.82 -6.04 0.73
N LEU A 111 20.03 -5.49 1.93
CA LEU A 111 20.81 -4.27 2.08
C LEU A 111 22.23 -4.50 1.57
N SER A 112 22.68 -3.63 0.69
CA SER A 112 24.06 -3.58 0.25
C SER A 112 24.81 -2.54 1.08
N ASN A 113 26.02 -2.89 1.53
CA ASN A 113 26.87 -1.96 2.27
C ASN A 113 26.12 -1.24 3.40
N GLN A 114 25.59 -2.01 4.35
CA GLN A 114 24.95 -1.43 5.52
C GLN A 114 25.92 -0.47 6.20
N LYS A 115 25.56 0.81 6.26
CA LYS A 115 26.39 1.86 6.83
C LYS A 115 25.99 2.20 8.25
N THR A 116 24.68 2.24 8.48
CA THR A 116 24.12 2.62 9.77
C THR A 116 23.10 1.60 10.24
N SER A 117 23.11 1.34 11.54
CA SER A 117 22.05 0.61 12.22
C SER A 117 21.73 1.32 13.53
N ASP A 118 20.46 1.31 13.87
CA ASP A 118 20.03 1.68 15.21
C ASP A 118 19.42 0.44 15.87
N GLU A 119 20.12 -0.08 16.84
CA GLU A 119 19.77 -1.26 17.62
C GLU A 119 19.64 -0.94 19.12
N THR A 120 19.45 0.35 19.46
CA THR A 120 19.36 0.83 20.83
C THR A 120 18.22 0.16 21.61
N PHE A 121 17.13 -0.15 20.92
CA PHE A 121 15.92 -0.72 21.53
C PHE A 121 15.65 -2.16 21.09
N ILE A 122 16.70 -2.90 20.84
CA ILE A 122 16.61 -4.32 20.45
C ILE A 122 15.89 -5.13 21.56
N PRO A 123 15.01 -6.07 21.21
CA PRO A 123 14.34 -6.91 22.19
C PRO A 123 15.33 -7.68 23.07
N LYS A 124 15.03 -7.77 24.35
CA LYS A 124 15.89 -8.52 25.31
C LYS A 124 16.08 -9.96 24.83
N GLY A 125 17.33 -10.41 24.81
CA GLY A 125 17.70 -11.74 24.35
C GLY A 125 18.08 -11.83 22.87
N CYS A 126 17.86 -10.78 22.10
CA CYS A 126 18.36 -10.65 20.73
C CYS A 126 19.72 -9.95 20.72
N THR A 127 20.58 -10.33 19.79
CA THR A 127 21.88 -9.65 19.56
C THR A 127 21.82 -8.68 18.40
N SER A 128 20.98 -8.99 17.42
CA SER A 128 20.68 -8.16 16.26
C SER A 128 19.43 -8.72 15.59
N LEU A 129 18.64 -7.88 14.92
CA LEU A 129 17.49 -8.32 14.12
C LEU A 129 17.83 -8.44 12.61
N TRP A 130 19.07 -8.16 12.24
CA TRP A 130 19.60 -8.35 10.90
C TRP A 130 20.99 -8.99 10.97
N ASN A 131 21.21 -10.05 10.20
CA ASN A 131 22.51 -10.66 10.08
C ASN A 131 23.19 -10.21 8.78
N GLN A 132 24.20 -9.36 8.92
CA GLN A 132 24.92 -8.78 7.79
C GLN A 132 25.65 -9.85 6.96
N ASN A 133 26.18 -10.89 7.57
CA ASN A 133 26.94 -11.92 6.86
C ASN A 133 26.03 -12.81 5.99
N SER A 134 24.90 -13.24 6.55
CA SER A 134 23.93 -14.04 5.81
C SER A 134 22.95 -13.20 5.00
N ARG A 135 22.90 -11.86 5.23
CA ARG A 135 21.96 -10.91 4.62
C ARG A 135 20.50 -11.29 4.86
N ARG A 136 20.19 -11.70 6.10
CA ARG A 136 18.86 -12.17 6.50
C ARG A 136 18.38 -11.44 7.74
N LEU A 137 17.06 -11.32 7.86
CA LEU A 137 16.42 -10.99 9.12
C LEU A 137 16.74 -12.09 10.14
N ASN A 138 17.10 -11.69 11.36
CA ASN A 138 17.47 -12.61 12.41
C ASN A 138 16.41 -12.58 13.51
N PHE A 139 15.70 -13.68 13.66
CA PHE A 139 14.66 -13.84 14.68
C PHE A 139 15.11 -14.74 15.85
N LEU A 140 16.40 -15.12 15.87
CA LEU A 140 16.99 -15.83 17.00
C LEU A 140 16.91 -14.94 18.25
N GLY A 141 16.49 -15.54 19.34
CA GLY A 141 16.30 -14.80 20.60
C GLY A 141 14.88 -14.27 20.82
N LEU A 142 14.04 -14.25 19.78
CA LEU A 142 12.62 -13.94 19.95
C LEU A 142 11.87 -15.12 20.58
N ASN A 143 10.89 -14.79 21.39
CA ASN A 143 10.01 -15.80 21.99
C ASN A 143 8.96 -16.28 20.99
N VAL A 144 8.50 -17.50 21.18
CA VAL A 144 7.28 -17.99 20.53
C VAL A 144 6.11 -17.10 20.94
N GLY A 145 5.29 -16.71 19.99
CA GLY A 145 4.20 -15.77 20.17
C GLY A 145 4.57 -14.31 19.83
N ALA A 146 5.85 -13.98 19.63
CA ALA A 146 6.25 -12.64 19.21
C ALA A 146 5.69 -12.30 17.82
N GLN A 147 5.21 -11.06 17.68
CA GLN A 147 4.80 -10.47 16.41
C GLN A 147 5.91 -9.56 15.92
N VAL A 148 6.37 -9.80 14.71
CA VAL A 148 7.45 -9.04 14.09
C VAL A 148 6.89 -8.27 12.90
N PHE A 149 7.04 -6.95 12.91
CA PHE A 149 6.69 -6.07 11.81
C PHE A 149 7.96 -5.69 11.07
N VAL A 150 8.05 -6.06 9.81
CA VAL A 150 9.20 -5.74 8.97
C VAL A 150 8.77 -4.75 7.92
N THR A 151 9.33 -3.55 7.98
CA THR A 151 9.10 -2.51 6.97
C THR A 151 10.30 -2.43 6.03
N TYR A 152 10.04 -2.58 4.75
CA TYR A 152 11.02 -2.42 3.68
C TYR A 152 10.77 -1.09 2.99
N ASN A 153 11.81 -0.23 2.95
CA ASN A 153 11.80 1.00 2.17
C ASN A 153 12.72 0.81 0.95
N PHE A 154 12.16 0.94 -0.22
CA PHE A 154 12.86 0.63 -1.46
C PHE A 154 12.42 1.55 -2.61
N GLU A 155 13.20 1.55 -3.67
CA GLU A 155 12.87 2.17 -4.94
C GLU A 155 12.71 1.08 -6.00
N LEU A 156 11.53 1.02 -6.63
CA LEU A 156 11.25 0.13 -7.76
C LEU A 156 11.36 0.93 -9.05
N THR A 157 12.16 0.47 -10.00
CA THR A 157 12.20 1.02 -11.37
C THR A 157 11.60 0.00 -12.33
N THR A 158 10.52 0.39 -13.01
CA THR A 158 9.84 -0.45 -14.01
C THR A 158 10.26 -0.06 -15.42
N PHE A 159 10.52 -1.07 -16.27
CA PHE A 159 10.93 -0.88 -17.65
C PHE A 159 9.79 -1.13 -18.65
N GLN A 160 8.65 -1.66 -18.16
CA GLN A 160 7.46 -1.91 -18.95
C GLN A 160 6.21 -1.40 -18.21
N THR A 161 5.20 -1.01 -18.99
CA THR A 161 3.89 -0.60 -18.45
C THR A 161 3.13 -1.83 -17.98
N GLY A 162 2.38 -1.67 -16.89
CA GLY A 162 1.57 -2.75 -16.33
C GLY A 162 2.36 -3.74 -15.49
N THR A 163 3.65 -3.45 -15.16
CA THR A 163 4.47 -4.32 -14.31
C THR A 163 3.78 -4.52 -12.95
N GLU A 164 3.62 -5.76 -12.56
CA GLU A 164 3.07 -6.16 -11.27
C GLU A 164 4.19 -6.51 -10.30
N LEU A 165 4.03 -6.13 -9.03
CA LEU A 165 5.01 -6.35 -7.97
C LEU A 165 4.41 -7.16 -6.82
N TRP A 166 5.15 -8.17 -6.40
CA TRP A 166 4.93 -8.94 -5.18
C TRP A 166 6.17 -8.88 -4.29
N ALA A 167 5.93 -8.86 -2.98
CA ALA A 167 6.97 -8.99 -1.97
C ALA A 167 6.64 -10.12 -1.01
N ARG A 168 7.66 -10.78 -0.47
CA ARG A 168 7.49 -11.75 0.61
C ARG A 168 8.67 -11.75 1.57
N THR A 169 8.37 -12.05 2.84
CA THR A 169 9.35 -12.48 3.83
C THR A 169 9.36 -14.01 3.85
N TYR A 170 10.48 -14.62 3.49
CA TYR A 170 10.57 -16.06 3.24
C TYR A 170 11.54 -16.75 4.20
N SER A 171 11.11 -17.86 4.80
CA SER A 171 11.97 -18.76 5.57
C SER A 171 12.46 -19.91 4.70
N SER A 172 13.77 -20.02 4.50
CA SER A 172 14.37 -21.15 3.78
C SER A 172 14.19 -22.48 4.52
N LYS A 173 14.09 -22.43 5.85
CA LYS A 173 13.99 -23.62 6.71
C LYS A 173 12.62 -24.28 6.61
N SER A 174 11.58 -23.56 6.94
CA SER A 174 10.21 -24.08 6.97
C SER A 174 9.45 -23.94 5.66
N LYS A 175 10.02 -23.23 4.68
CA LYS A 175 9.35 -22.82 3.43
C LYS A 175 8.13 -21.92 3.65
N GLN A 176 7.93 -21.44 4.88
CA GLN A 176 6.91 -20.44 5.17
C GLN A 176 7.22 -19.12 4.48
N ASN A 177 6.18 -18.42 4.10
CA ASN A 177 6.32 -17.08 3.54
C ASN A 177 5.10 -16.22 3.86
N ILE A 178 5.35 -14.92 4.00
CA ILE A 178 4.33 -13.88 4.08
C ILE A 178 4.39 -13.15 2.75
N CYS A 179 3.48 -13.46 1.84
CA CYS A 179 3.45 -12.90 0.50
C CYS A 179 2.37 -11.82 0.39
N GLN A 180 2.70 -10.73 -0.26
CA GLN A 180 1.81 -9.60 -0.50
C GLN A 180 1.93 -9.13 -1.96
N PHE A 181 0.79 -8.98 -2.62
CA PHE A 181 0.69 -8.24 -3.87
C PHE A 181 0.67 -6.74 -3.58
N LEU A 182 1.52 -5.98 -4.23
CA LEU A 182 1.72 -4.56 -3.96
C LEU A 182 1.05 -3.65 -4.99
N GLY A 183 0.81 -4.13 -6.19
CA GLY A 183 0.10 -3.37 -7.22
C GLY A 183 0.63 -3.59 -8.62
N SER A 184 0.01 -2.89 -9.56
CA SER A 184 0.40 -2.82 -10.97
C SER A 184 0.78 -1.38 -11.32
N PHE A 185 1.92 -1.21 -11.98
CA PHE A 185 2.56 0.08 -12.24
C PHE A 185 2.41 0.46 -13.71
N LYS A 186 1.68 1.56 -13.97
CA LYS A 186 1.32 1.98 -15.33
C LYS A 186 2.46 2.62 -16.12
N TYR A 187 3.44 3.20 -15.44
CA TYR A 187 4.45 4.01 -16.10
C TYR A 187 5.83 3.38 -15.94
N GLN A 188 6.68 3.57 -16.95
CA GLN A 188 8.08 3.20 -16.93
C GLN A 188 8.86 4.29 -16.18
N THR A 189 8.98 4.13 -14.86
CA THR A 189 9.64 5.14 -13.99
C THR A 189 10.05 4.49 -12.68
N SER A 190 10.71 5.26 -11.83
CA SER A 190 11.04 4.88 -10.46
C SER A 190 9.92 5.24 -9.50
N TYR A 191 9.64 4.33 -8.58
CA TYR A 191 8.64 4.45 -7.54
C TYR A 191 9.28 4.25 -6.17
N PRO A 192 9.38 5.30 -5.32
CA PRO A 192 9.75 5.11 -3.93
C PRO A 192 8.59 4.44 -3.19
N MET A 193 8.87 3.38 -2.47
CA MET A 193 7.86 2.56 -1.80
C MET A 193 8.27 2.20 -0.38
N SER A 194 7.25 2.03 0.46
CA SER A 194 7.39 1.48 1.80
C SER A 194 6.30 0.44 2.03
N ILE A 195 6.67 -0.75 2.47
CA ILE A 195 5.75 -1.83 2.78
C ILE A 195 6.06 -2.43 4.13
N THR A 196 5.02 -2.83 4.87
CA THR A 196 5.19 -3.53 6.14
C THR A 196 4.55 -4.91 6.04
N GLN A 197 5.32 -5.92 6.41
CA GLN A 197 4.85 -7.30 6.52
C GLN A 197 4.90 -7.73 7.99
N GLN A 198 3.91 -8.49 8.41
CA GLN A 198 3.85 -9.05 9.76
C GLN A 198 4.24 -10.51 9.72
N VAL A 199 5.24 -10.86 10.53
CA VAL A 199 5.70 -12.23 10.74
C VAL A 199 5.30 -12.64 12.16
N PHE A 200 4.73 -13.82 12.30
CA PHE A 200 4.39 -14.40 13.58
C PHE A 200 5.38 -15.52 13.92
N ILE A 201 5.98 -15.47 15.09
CA ILE A 201 6.92 -16.50 15.54
C ILE A 201 6.15 -17.64 16.21
N GLU A 202 5.66 -18.58 15.40
CA GLU A 202 4.90 -19.73 15.89
C GLU A 202 5.78 -20.76 16.59
N ASP A 203 7.03 -20.92 16.13
CA ASP A 203 8.04 -21.79 16.70
C ASP A 203 9.46 -21.29 16.41
N LYS A 204 10.44 -21.75 17.19
CA LYS A 204 11.83 -21.34 17.03
C LYS A 204 12.53 -22.01 15.85
N TRP A 205 12.02 -23.14 15.37
CA TRP A 205 12.66 -23.89 14.29
C TRP A 205 12.42 -23.27 12.93
N SER A 206 11.18 -22.85 12.66
CA SER A 206 10.75 -22.32 11.36
C SER A 206 11.58 -21.11 10.89
N TRP A 207 12.03 -20.29 11.82
CA TRP A 207 12.79 -19.07 11.54
C TRP A 207 14.24 -19.12 12.01
N SER A 208 14.76 -20.33 12.37
CA SER A 208 16.11 -20.50 12.94
C SER A 208 17.25 -20.10 12.00
N GLU A 209 17.04 -20.15 10.69
CA GLU A 209 17.99 -19.67 9.68
C GLU A 209 17.72 -18.21 9.24
N GLY A 210 16.82 -17.53 9.93
CA GLY A 210 16.38 -16.19 9.59
C GLY A 210 15.39 -16.15 8.43
N ALA A 211 15.00 -14.94 8.05
CA ALA A 211 14.08 -14.71 6.96
C ALA A 211 14.73 -13.85 5.85
N ILE A 212 14.36 -14.14 4.63
CA ILE A 212 14.90 -13.50 3.43
C ILE A 212 13.82 -12.59 2.84
N PRO A 213 14.08 -11.29 2.68
CA PRO A 213 13.25 -10.42 1.87
C PRO A 213 13.35 -10.85 0.41
N GLN A 214 12.23 -11.16 -0.21
CA GLN A 214 12.18 -11.53 -1.63
C GLN A 214 11.14 -10.71 -2.36
N PHE A 215 11.48 -10.33 -3.59
CA PHE A 215 10.59 -9.58 -4.47
C PHE A 215 10.47 -10.29 -5.82
N ARG A 216 9.32 -10.10 -6.45
CA ARG A 216 9.02 -10.65 -7.76
C ARG A 216 8.25 -9.64 -8.58
N THR A 217 8.58 -9.56 -9.87
CA THR A 217 7.78 -8.85 -10.88
C THR A 217 7.50 -9.79 -12.05
N ASP A 218 6.41 -9.53 -12.77
CA ASP A 218 6.06 -10.25 -13.99
C ASP A 218 6.86 -9.77 -15.21
N HIS A 219 7.27 -8.51 -15.20
CA HIS A 219 8.12 -7.91 -16.24
C HIS A 219 9.49 -7.52 -15.70
N GLU A 220 10.46 -7.35 -16.61
CA GLU A 220 11.79 -6.88 -16.23
C GLU A 220 11.71 -5.50 -15.54
N SER A 221 12.34 -5.42 -14.40
CA SER A 221 12.39 -4.23 -13.55
C SER A 221 13.65 -4.27 -12.68
N SER A 222 13.88 -3.26 -11.87
CA SER A 222 14.93 -3.29 -10.86
C SER A 222 14.45 -2.71 -9.53
N ILE A 223 15.10 -3.15 -8.45
CA ILE A 223 14.82 -2.68 -7.10
C ILE A 223 16.10 -2.29 -6.39
N ILE A 224 16.02 -1.22 -5.59
CA ILE A 224 17.05 -0.79 -4.65
C ILE A 224 16.45 -0.79 -3.26
N LEU A 225 16.94 -1.64 -2.38
CA LEU A 225 16.50 -1.65 -0.97
C LEU A 225 17.32 -0.63 -0.17
N ASN A 226 16.66 0.40 0.31
CA ASN A 226 17.27 1.52 0.99
C ASN A 226 17.39 1.29 2.50
N SER A 227 16.34 0.77 3.13
CA SER A 227 16.34 0.46 4.56
C SER A 227 15.36 -0.63 4.93
N ILE A 228 15.64 -1.26 6.07
CA ILE A 228 14.75 -2.22 6.74
C ILE A 228 14.52 -1.70 8.16
N TYR A 229 13.26 -1.65 8.57
CA TYR A 229 12.86 -1.40 9.94
C TYR A 229 12.19 -2.64 10.52
N VAL A 230 12.57 -3.06 11.71
CA VAL A 230 12.04 -4.25 12.36
C VAL A 230 11.49 -3.88 13.72
N GLY A 231 10.19 -4.01 13.91
CA GLY A 231 9.54 -3.85 15.21
C GLY A 231 9.08 -5.19 15.76
N VAL A 232 9.12 -5.37 17.08
CA VAL A 232 8.70 -6.58 17.79
C VAL A 232 7.74 -6.20 18.91
N VAL A 233 6.63 -6.92 19.00
CA VAL A 233 5.58 -6.72 20.02
C VAL A 233 5.18 -8.05 20.65
#